data_8d11db4dd2170c2dd978cfde8974fe1b
#
_entry.id   8d11db4dd2170c2dd978cfde8974fe1b
#
_cell.length_a   1.000
_cell.length_b   1.000
_cell.length_c   1.000
_cell.angle_alpha   90.00
_cell.angle_beta   90.00
_cell.angle_gamma   90.00
#
_symmetry.space_group_name_H-M   'P 1'
#
loop_
_entity.id
_entity.type
_entity.pdbx_description
1 polymer ?
#
loop_
_entity_poly.entity_id
_entity_poly.type
_entity_poly.pdbx_seq_one_letter_code
_entity_poly.pdbx_strand_id
1 'polypeptide(L)'
;MLNKKITWRKQHKWLGIGMSFFMLMFCLSGILLNHRSLIKDVDVSRKYLPSRYEFKNWNGGLLRGTLAFDDAILLYGNGGIWQTDSTASTFKDFNKGIPAGADCRQIRNVIRTDDGSVWSVSPFALYRLGSHKIWKSVTLPTEPEEKLSDISAHGDTLLVLSRSYAYVSLPPYQNFQRIELPMPKEYDGKVTVFRTIWLLHSGELFGSIGKLIVDGIAIILVLLCISGLIFWLKPKQKRLLRFSLQWHDKIGRYTIMLTLLIALTGWCLRPPVMIALVLNKIPSIPGTTLHSKNPWNDKLRVVRYDEKFGDWLLSTSDGFFSVNFQTGKLESIPNTPPVSVMGLNVLQQSKDGKWYCGSFSGLFVWDRVKGTTVDYSTGKAALKNAGAPFGKKAIAGMSQDFSDTPVIAEYNEGTDFAPQPAYMNQLPMSLWNVALEAHSGRIFIGSIATYIFIFVMGILAVWCLWSGYVIRLVKKK
;
A
#
# COMPACT_ATOMS: atom_id res chain seq x y z
N MET A 1 -14.69 33.98 35.07
CA MET A 1 -14.21 33.92 33.67
C MET A 1 -12.69 33.88 33.54
N LEU A 2 -11.94 34.67 34.31
CA LEU A 2 -10.46 34.70 34.25
C LEU A 2 -9.82 33.32 34.49
N ASN A 3 -10.32 32.56 35.49
CA ASN A 3 -9.80 31.21 35.78
C ASN A 3 -10.00 30.20 34.66
N LYS A 4 -11.13 30.22 33.93
CA LYS A 4 -11.36 29.32 32.79
C LYS A 4 -10.37 29.59 31.66
N LYS A 5 -10.05 30.84 31.36
CA LYS A 5 -9.08 31.21 30.31
C LYS A 5 -7.66 30.79 30.65
N ILE A 6 -7.27 30.91 31.92
CA ILE A 6 -5.96 30.47 32.41
C ILE A 6 -5.84 28.96 32.25
N THR A 7 -6.91 28.20 32.57
CA THR A 7 -6.93 26.75 32.42
C THR A 7 -6.75 26.32 30.96
N TRP A 8 -7.50 26.91 30.01
CA TRP A 8 -7.35 26.62 28.58
C TRP A 8 -5.98 26.94 28.03
N ARG A 9 -5.38 28.05 28.47
CA ARG A 9 -3.99 28.41 28.10
C ARG A 9 -2.98 27.40 28.62
N LYS A 10 -3.13 26.92 29.87
CA LYS A 10 -2.27 25.88 30.41
C LYS A 10 -2.41 24.58 29.65
N GLN A 11 -3.63 24.13 29.37
CA GLN A 11 -3.88 22.92 28.58
C GLN A 11 -3.27 23.03 27.19
N HIS A 12 -3.58 24.09 26.44
CA HIS A 12 -3.03 24.28 25.10
C HIS A 12 -1.51 24.31 25.10
N LYS A 13 -0.89 24.99 26.06
CA LYS A 13 0.57 25.04 26.20
C LYS A 13 1.18 23.65 26.40
N TRP A 14 0.73 22.90 27.40
CA TRP A 14 1.33 21.62 27.74
C TRP A 14 1.04 20.53 26.71
N LEU A 15 -0.17 20.49 26.19
CA LEU A 15 -0.52 19.62 25.08
C LEU A 15 0.26 19.98 23.81
N GLY A 16 0.35 21.26 23.48
CA GLY A 16 1.10 21.72 22.32
C GLY A 16 2.58 21.35 22.39
N ILE A 17 3.22 21.46 23.56
CA ILE A 17 4.63 21.05 23.73
C ILE A 17 4.77 19.53 23.58
N GLY A 18 3.92 18.74 24.29
CA GLY A 18 3.96 17.27 24.23
C GLY A 18 3.65 16.73 22.86
N MET A 19 2.74 17.39 22.12
CA MET A 19 2.32 16.97 20.79
C MET A 19 3.19 17.47 19.65
N SER A 20 4.02 18.53 19.87
CA SER A 20 4.76 19.18 18.78
C SER A 20 5.68 18.23 18.03
N PHE A 21 6.37 17.33 18.72
CA PHE A 21 7.22 16.34 18.07
C PHE A 21 6.41 15.42 17.11
N PHE A 22 5.30 14.87 17.60
CA PHE A 22 4.47 13.98 16.80
C PHE A 22 3.77 14.71 15.66
N MET A 23 3.30 15.94 15.89
CA MET A 23 2.70 16.77 14.85
C MET A 23 3.69 17.13 13.74
N LEU A 24 4.93 17.50 14.09
CA LEU A 24 5.99 17.73 13.11
C LEU A 24 6.26 16.46 12.29
N MET A 25 6.37 15.33 12.96
CA MET A 25 6.58 14.03 12.29
C MET A 25 5.41 13.69 11.36
N PHE A 26 4.16 13.81 11.81
CA PHE A 26 2.97 13.53 10.98
C PHE A 26 2.90 14.46 9.77
N CYS A 27 3.17 15.75 9.94
CA CYS A 27 3.14 16.71 8.84
C CYS A 27 4.23 16.42 7.81
N LEU A 28 5.49 16.25 8.25
CA LEU A 28 6.59 15.97 7.35
C LEU A 28 6.43 14.64 6.62
N SER A 29 6.05 13.58 7.33
CA SER A 29 5.79 12.28 6.71
C SER A 29 4.57 12.34 5.78
N GLY A 30 3.52 13.10 6.10
CA GLY A 30 2.36 13.29 5.23
C GLY A 30 2.71 13.91 3.89
N ILE A 31 3.55 14.96 3.89
CA ILE A 31 4.07 15.58 2.65
C ILE A 31 4.86 14.55 1.83
N LEU A 32 5.75 13.78 2.46
CA LEU A 32 6.49 12.72 1.76
C LEU A 32 5.57 11.67 1.14
N LEU A 33 4.49 11.29 1.83
CA LEU A 33 3.53 10.31 1.33
C LEU A 33 2.79 10.79 0.09
N ASN A 34 2.50 12.08 -0.02
CA ASN A 34 1.82 12.66 -1.17
C ASN A 34 2.72 12.74 -2.43
N HIS A 35 4.04 12.66 -2.28
CA HIS A 35 5.02 12.85 -3.35
C HIS A 35 5.91 11.62 -3.60
N ARG A 36 5.31 10.42 -3.64
CA ARG A 36 6.06 9.16 -3.78
C ARG A 36 6.96 9.11 -5.02
N SER A 37 6.51 9.66 -6.14
CA SER A 37 7.26 9.68 -7.40
C SER A 37 8.59 10.44 -7.28
N LEU A 38 8.65 11.49 -6.44
CA LEU A 38 9.83 12.30 -6.22
C LEU A 38 10.87 11.63 -5.30
N ILE A 39 10.45 10.65 -4.50
CA ILE A 39 11.31 10.02 -3.47
C ILE A 39 11.47 8.50 -3.66
N LYS A 40 10.99 7.95 -4.78
CA LYS A 40 11.02 6.50 -5.06
C LYS A 40 12.43 5.90 -5.10
N ASP A 41 13.43 6.72 -5.41
CA ASP A 41 14.83 6.32 -5.50
C ASP A 41 15.61 6.59 -4.19
N VAL A 42 14.92 7.11 -3.16
CA VAL A 42 15.55 7.43 -1.86
C VAL A 42 15.30 6.31 -0.87
N ASP A 43 16.38 5.76 -0.39
CA ASP A 43 16.40 4.62 0.53
C ASP A 43 16.91 5.00 1.92
N VAL A 44 16.38 4.31 2.93
CA VAL A 44 16.83 4.39 4.32
C VAL A 44 17.43 3.05 4.72
N SER A 45 18.64 3.06 5.24
CA SER A 45 19.27 1.84 5.76
C SER A 45 18.48 1.29 6.95
N ARG A 46 18.18 -0.02 6.92
CA ARG A 46 17.46 -0.70 8.02
C ARG A 46 18.22 -0.66 9.35
N LYS A 47 19.51 -0.37 9.35
CA LYS A 47 20.30 -0.13 10.58
C LYS A 47 19.77 1.00 11.45
N TYR A 48 19.08 1.98 10.85
CA TYR A 48 18.48 3.11 11.57
C TYR A 48 17.02 2.87 11.97
N LEU A 49 16.47 1.71 11.63
CA LEU A 49 15.09 1.34 11.93
C LEU A 49 15.03 0.32 13.06
N PRO A 50 13.92 0.21 13.78
CA PRO A 50 13.71 -0.88 14.74
C PRO A 50 13.92 -2.26 14.11
N SER A 51 14.48 -3.22 14.88
CA SER A 51 14.85 -4.55 14.39
C SER A 51 13.70 -5.35 13.77
N ARG A 52 12.44 -5.03 14.09
CA ARG A 52 11.26 -5.65 13.46
C ARG A 52 11.11 -5.34 11.97
N TYR A 53 11.85 -4.36 11.44
CA TYR A 53 11.89 -4.05 10.01
C TYR A 53 13.01 -4.78 9.26
N GLU A 54 13.87 -5.51 9.96
CA GLU A 54 14.88 -6.36 9.32
C GLU A 54 14.21 -7.51 8.58
N PHE A 55 14.78 -7.89 7.43
CA PHE A 55 14.38 -9.12 6.77
C PHE A 55 14.99 -10.31 7.50
N LYS A 56 14.14 -11.30 7.80
CA LYS A 56 14.52 -12.56 8.47
C LYS A 56 13.73 -13.69 7.85
N ASN A 57 14.40 -14.79 7.58
CA ASN A 57 13.74 -16.00 7.07
C ASN A 57 12.83 -15.74 5.87
N TRP A 58 13.24 -14.86 4.94
CA TRP A 58 12.47 -14.53 3.74
C TRP A 58 11.12 -13.83 3.99
N ASN A 59 10.95 -13.21 5.14
CA ASN A 59 9.74 -12.48 5.52
C ASN A 59 9.53 -11.17 4.73
N GLY A 60 8.46 -10.44 5.07
CA GLY A 60 8.18 -9.10 4.55
C GLY A 60 8.00 -9.04 3.03
N GLY A 61 7.73 -10.19 2.39
CA GLY A 61 7.62 -10.32 0.94
C GLY A 61 8.97 -10.32 0.22
N LEU A 62 10.07 -10.64 0.90
CA LEU A 62 11.38 -10.87 0.27
C LEU A 62 11.28 -12.05 -0.70
N LEU A 63 10.65 -13.16 -0.30
CA LEU A 63 10.15 -14.19 -1.20
C LEU A 63 8.67 -13.90 -1.50
N ARG A 64 8.38 -13.49 -2.74
CA ARG A 64 7.03 -13.33 -3.27
C ARG A 64 6.64 -14.46 -4.22
N GLY A 65 7.58 -14.87 -5.05
CA GLY A 65 7.41 -15.97 -5.97
C GLY A 65 8.74 -16.36 -6.63
N THR A 66 8.66 -17.37 -7.48
CA THR A 66 9.80 -17.88 -8.24
C THR A 66 9.41 -18.13 -9.69
N LEU A 67 10.42 -18.27 -10.55
CA LEU A 67 10.30 -18.67 -11.94
C LEU A 67 11.48 -19.60 -12.27
N ALA A 68 11.19 -20.80 -12.79
CA ALA A 68 12.22 -21.66 -13.38
C ALA A 68 12.82 -20.97 -14.61
N PHE A 69 14.16 -20.80 -14.65
CA PHE A 69 14.89 -20.05 -15.65
C PHE A 69 16.16 -20.79 -16.06
N ASP A 70 16.13 -21.44 -17.21
CA ASP A 70 17.16 -22.34 -17.67
C ASP A 70 17.45 -23.41 -16.58
N ASP A 71 18.72 -23.60 -16.18
CA ASP A 71 19.14 -24.52 -15.11
C ASP A 71 19.08 -23.87 -13.71
N ALA A 72 18.45 -22.71 -13.56
CA ALA A 72 18.38 -21.93 -12.33
C ALA A 72 16.93 -21.56 -11.98
N ILE A 73 16.76 -20.94 -10.83
CA ILE A 73 15.48 -20.39 -10.36
C ILE A 73 15.66 -18.89 -10.12
N LEU A 74 14.78 -18.07 -10.67
CA LEU A 74 14.67 -16.66 -10.32
C LEU A 74 13.69 -16.51 -9.14
N LEU A 75 14.21 -16.08 -8.00
CA LEU A 75 13.42 -15.71 -6.83
C LEU A 75 13.17 -14.21 -6.86
N TYR A 76 11.94 -13.77 -6.64
CA TYR A 76 11.60 -12.34 -6.70
C TYR A 76 10.70 -11.90 -5.55
N GLY A 77 10.78 -10.61 -5.24
CA GLY A 77 9.97 -9.99 -4.20
C GLY A 77 10.35 -8.55 -3.90
N ASN A 78 10.20 -8.14 -2.64
CA ASN A 78 10.48 -6.77 -2.20
C ASN A 78 11.97 -6.39 -2.17
N GLY A 79 12.85 -7.35 -2.41
CA GLY A 79 14.30 -7.14 -2.53
C GLY A 79 14.82 -7.17 -3.96
N GLY A 80 13.94 -7.22 -4.97
CA GLY A 80 14.33 -7.40 -6.37
C GLY A 80 14.25 -8.84 -6.85
N ILE A 81 15.11 -9.16 -7.83
CA ILE A 81 15.21 -10.49 -8.46
C ILE A 81 16.58 -11.08 -8.14
N TRP A 82 16.58 -12.33 -7.72
CA TRP A 82 17.78 -13.09 -7.32
C TRP A 82 17.81 -14.41 -8.07
N GLN A 83 18.95 -14.75 -8.66
CA GLN A 83 19.16 -16.05 -9.28
C GLN A 83 19.72 -17.02 -8.24
N THR A 84 19.13 -18.22 -8.17
CA THR A 84 19.58 -19.32 -7.28
C THR A 84 19.57 -20.66 -8.01
N ASP A 85 20.16 -21.67 -7.42
CA ASP A 85 20.10 -23.06 -7.87
C ASP A 85 18.87 -23.78 -7.30
N SER A 86 18.60 -25.01 -7.75
CA SER A 86 17.46 -25.82 -7.29
C SER A 86 17.48 -26.16 -5.80
N THR A 87 18.66 -26.09 -5.17
CA THR A 87 18.86 -26.36 -3.74
C THR A 87 18.83 -25.09 -2.90
N ALA A 88 18.67 -23.90 -3.53
CA ALA A 88 18.73 -22.60 -2.89
C ALA A 88 20.02 -22.38 -2.05
N SER A 89 21.16 -22.93 -2.54
CA SER A 89 22.44 -22.87 -1.84
C SER A 89 23.20 -21.59 -2.08
N THR A 90 23.01 -20.97 -3.26
CA THR A 90 23.70 -19.72 -3.66
C THR A 90 22.70 -18.73 -4.22
N PHE A 91 22.89 -17.43 -3.92
CA PHE A 91 22.07 -16.35 -4.44
C PHE A 91 22.92 -15.28 -5.11
N LYS A 92 22.59 -14.93 -6.35
CA LYS A 92 23.25 -13.89 -7.14
C LYS A 92 22.27 -12.78 -7.49
N ASP A 93 22.71 -11.52 -7.39
CA ASP A 93 21.91 -10.36 -7.82
C ASP A 93 21.58 -10.47 -9.31
N PHE A 94 20.31 -10.37 -9.66
CA PHE A 94 19.79 -10.45 -11.01
C PHE A 94 19.04 -9.17 -11.40
N ASN A 95 19.35 -8.04 -10.76
CA ASN A 95 18.67 -6.76 -10.95
C ASN A 95 19.32 -5.82 -11.98
N LYS A 96 20.34 -6.24 -12.72
CA LYS A 96 21.05 -5.37 -13.66
C LYS A 96 20.08 -4.77 -14.69
N GLY A 97 19.95 -3.43 -14.70
CA GLY A 97 19.02 -2.68 -15.54
C GLY A 97 17.74 -2.25 -14.85
N ILE A 98 17.38 -2.84 -13.71
CA ILE A 98 16.34 -2.29 -12.82
C ILE A 98 16.98 -1.16 -12.01
N PRO A 99 16.35 0.05 -11.94
CA PRO A 99 16.88 1.15 -11.16
C PRO A 99 17.13 0.75 -9.69
N ALA A 100 18.15 1.34 -9.10
CA ALA A 100 18.37 1.21 -7.66
C ALA A 100 17.18 1.86 -6.92
N GLY A 101 16.98 1.43 -5.68
CA GLY A 101 15.89 1.90 -4.85
C GLY A 101 14.91 0.80 -4.48
N ALA A 102 14.59 0.72 -3.19
CA ALA A 102 13.72 -0.32 -2.64
C ALA A 102 12.31 -0.29 -3.28
N ASP A 103 11.79 0.89 -3.62
CA ASP A 103 10.49 1.01 -4.31
C ASP A 103 10.53 0.48 -5.76
N CYS A 104 11.63 0.71 -6.48
CA CYS A 104 11.81 0.21 -7.85
C CYS A 104 11.99 -1.31 -7.89
N ARG A 105 12.58 -1.88 -6.84
CA ARG A 105 12.83 -3.31 -6.67
C ARG A 105 11.69 -4.09 -5.99
N GLN A 106 10.52 -3.51 -5.85
CA GLN A 106 9.30 -4.24 -5.42
C GLN A 106 8.74 -5.04 -6.60
N ILE A 107 9.31 -6.20 -6.88
CA ILE A 107 8.84 -7.03 -7.99
C ILE A 107 7.54 -7.73 -7.61
N ARG A 108 6.53 -7.55 -8.45
CA ARG A 108 5.19 -8.14 -8.26
C ARG A 108 5.11 -9.53 -8.85
N ASN A 109 5.67 -9.69 -10.04
CA ASN A 109 5.69 -10.95 -10.74
C ASN A 109 6.83 -10.99 -11.77
N VAL A 110 7.31 -12.21 -12.06
CA VAL A 110 8.23 -12.53 -13.16
C VAL A 110 7.62 -13.70 -13.92
N ILE A 111 7.52 -13.58 -15.24
CA ILE A 111 6.95 -14.62 -16.10
C ILE A 111 7.82 -14.88 -17.32
N ARG A 112 7.60 -16.02 -17.98
CA ARG A 112 8.15 -16.37 -19.28
C ARG A 112 7.01 -16.53 -20.29
N THR A 113 7.12 -15.92 -21.45
CA THR A 113 6.20 -16.10 -22.59
C THR A 113 6.62 -17.30 -23.42
N ASP A 114 5.73 -17.81 -24.28
CA ASP A 114 6.00 -19.01 -25.10
C ASP A 114 7.14 -18.84 -26.09
N ASP A 115 7.42 -17.58 -26.52
CA ASP A 115 8.61 -17.24 -27.31
C ASP A 115 9.93 -17.26 -26.51
N GLY A 116 9.87 -17.61 -25.23
CA GLY A 116 11.01 -17.65 -24.31
C GLY A 116 11.41 -16.31 -23.70
N SER A 117 10.73 -15.20 -24.06
CA SER A 117 11.01 -13.89 -23.46
C SER A 117 10.63 -13.87 -21.97
N VAL A 118 11.48 -13.26 -21.15
CA VAL A 118 11.23 -13.13 -19.71
C VAL A 118 10.85 -11.70 -19.38
N TRP A 119 9.79 -11.55 -18.60
CA TRP A 119 9.20 -10.27 -18.23
C TRP A 119 9.08 -10.14 -16.73
N SER A 120 9.21 -8.92 -16.23
CA SER A 120 9.03 -8.59 -14.83
C SER A 120 8.21 -7.32 -14.67
N VAL A 121 7.37 -7.26 -13.65
CA VAL A 121 6.58 -6.08 -13.33
C VAL A 121 6.84 -5.61 -11.91
N SER A 122 7.08 -4.31 -11.78
CA SER A 122 7.07 -3.57 -10.51
C SER A 122 5.88 -2.59 -10.51
N PRO A 123 5.54 -1.96 -9.38
CA PRO A 123 4.48 -0.95 -9.36
C PRO A 123 4.70 0.23 -10.30
N PHE A 124 5.95 0.47 -10.73
CA PHE A 124 6.33 1.67 -11.48
C PHE A 124 6.81 1.40 -12.91
N ALA A 125 7.10 0.15 -13.25
CA ALA A 125 7.64 -0.18 -14.58
C ALA A 125 7.40 -1.65 -14.96
N LEU A 126 7.29 -1.86 -16.26
CA LEU A 126 7.39 -3.16 -16.91
C LEU A 126 8.82 -3.33 -17.44
N TYR A 127 9.40 -4.50 -17.25
CA TYR A 127 10.73 -4.84 -17.73
C TYR A 127 10.69 -6.08 -18.59
N ARG A 128 11.51 -6.09 -19.66
CA ARG A 128 11.83 -7.26 -20.46
C ARG A 128 13.30 -7.61 -20.29
N LEU A 129 13.62 -8.88 -20.10
CA LEU A 129 14.99 -9.36 -20.02
C LEU A 129 15.60 -9.32 -21.42
N GLY A 130 16.68 -8.57 -21.58
CA GLY A 130 17.40 -8.45 -22.85
C GLY A 130 18.62 -9.38 -22.92
N SER A 131 19.37 -9.26 -24.02
CA SER A 131 20.66 -9.90 -24.17
C SER A 131 21.59 -9.54 -23.00
N HIS A 132 22.51 -10.43 -22.66
CA HIS A 132 23.45 -10.27 -21.54
C HIS A 132 22.77 -10.19 -20.15
N LYS A 133 21.54 -10.70 -20.01
CA LYS A 133 20.76 -10.73 -18.75
C LYS A 133 20.59 -9.34 -18.14
N ILE A 134 20.31 -8.33 -18.98
CA ILE A 134 20.06 -6.95 -18.57
C ILE A 134 18.57 -6.64 -18.77
N TRP A 135 17.89 -6.22 -17.69
CA TRP A 135 16.51 -5.76 -17.77
C TRP A 135 16.40 -4.43 -18.49
N LYS A 136 15.46 -4.34 -19.41
CA LYS A 136 15.14 -3.11 -20.15
C LYS A 136 13.72 -2.71 -19.83
N SER A 137 13.53 -1.44 -19.45
CA SER A 137 12.19 -0.89 -19.22
C SER A 137 11.42 -0.82 -20.54
N VAL A 138 10.15 -1.21 -20.49
CA VAL A 138 9.21 -1.14 -21.61
C VAL A 138 8.13 -0.11 -21.30
N THR A 139 7.89 0.80 -22.22
CA THR A 139 6.89 1.85 -22.07
C THR A 139 5.49 1.31 -22.32
N LEU A 140 4.57 1.58 -21.40
CA LEU A 140 3.15 1.31 -21.54
C LEU A 140 2.39 2.63 -21.74
N PRO A 141 1.25 2.63 -22.43
CA PRO A 141 0.40 3.81 -22.58
C PRO A 141 -0.45 4.06 -21.32
N THR A 142 0.24 4.21 -20.18
CA THR A 142 -0.38 4.41 -18.87
C THR A 142 -0.73 5.88 -18.60
N GLU A 143 -1.72 6.10 -17.76
CA GLU A 143 -2.00 7.43 -17.22
C GLU A 143 -0.86 7.87 -16.26
N PRO A 144 -0.66 9.17 -16.06
CA PRO A 144 0.32 9.66 -15.07
C PRO A 144 0.08 9.07 -13.69
N GLU A 145 1.16 8.65 -13.01
CA GLU A 145 1.15 8.02 -11.68
C GLU A 145 0.38 6.69 -11.57
N GLU A 146 -0.05 6.11 -12.69
CA GLU A 146 -0.71 4.80 -12.71
C GLU A 146 0.25 3.70 -12.25
N LYS A 147 -0.22 2.85 -11.32
CA LYS A 147 0.59 1.77 -10.73
C LYS A 147 0.24 0.45 -11.38
N LEU A 148 1.25 -0.28 -11.81
CA LEU A 148 1.10 -1.64 -12.29
C LEU A 148 0.84 -2.59 -11.11
N SER A 149 0.03 -3.61 -11.33
CA SER A 149 -0.36 -4.57 -10.29
C SER A 149 0.13 -5.98 -10.57
N ASP A 150 0.11 -6.44 -11.82
CA ASP A 150 0.48 -7.81 -12.15
C ASP A 150 0.81 -7.97 -13.65
N ILE A 151 1.38 -9.14 -14.01
CA ILE A 151 1.63 -9.57 -15.38
C ILE A 151 1.34 -11.06 -15.51
N SER A 152 0.78 -11.48 -16.65
CA SER A 152 0.53 -12.89 -16.97
C SER A 152 0.62 -13.10 -18.48
N ALA A 153 0.91 -14.32 -18.92
CA ALA A 153 0.90 -14.69 -20.33
C ALA A 153 0.19 -16.03 -20.53
N HIS A 154 -0.43 -16.19 -21.71
CA HIS A 154 -0.98 -17.45 -22.17
C HIS A 154 -1.03 -17.42 -23.70
N GLY A 155 -0.47 -18.47 -24.36
CA GLY A 155 -0.28 -18.47 -25.80
C GLY A 155 0.43 -17.20 -26.27
N ASP A 156 -0.03 -16.61 -27.35
CA ASP A 156 0.51 -15.36 -27.87
C ASP A 156 0.12 -14.11 -27.09
N THR A 157 -0.67 -14.23 -26.04
CA THR A 157 -1.19 -13.07 -25.30
C THR A 157 -0.35 -12.76 -24.08
N LEU A 158 0.29 -11.58 -24.07
CA LEU A 158 0.92 -10.98 -22.88
C LEU A 158 -0.03 -9.92 -22.30
N LEU A 159 -0.40 -10.10 -21.03
CA LEU A 159 -1.34 -9.25 -20.32
C LEU A 159 -0.68 -8.60 -19.12
N VAL A 160 -0.68 -7.27 -19.09
CA VAL A 160 -0.19 -6.45 -17.96
C VAL A 160 -1.38 -5.74 -17.34
N LEU A 161 -1.51 -5.84 -16.00
CA LEU A 161 -2.51 -5.10 -15.26
C LEU A 161 -1.87 -3.85 -14.63
N SER A 162 -2.56 -2.74 -14.74
CA SER A 162 -2.47 -1.68 -13.74
C SER A 162 -3.56 -1.90 -12.66
N ARG A 163 -3.64 -0.95 -11.74
CA ARG A 163 -4.72 -1.00 -10.75
C ARG A 163 -6.09 -0.63 -11.35
N SER A 164 -6.13 -0.10 -12.58
CA SER A 164 -7.35 0.43 -13.22
C SER A 164 -7.60 -0.10 -14.63
N TYR A 165 -6.59 -0.56 -15.34
CA TYR A 165 -6.67 -0.97 -16.73
C TYR A 165 -5.90 -2.26 -17.01
N ALA A 166 -6.25 -2.93 -18.11
CA ALA A 166 -5.51 -4.04 -18.68
C ALA A 166 -4.81 -3.58 -19.96
N TYR A 167 -3.58 -4.07 -20.18
CA TYR A 167 -2.77 -3.81 -21.34
C TYR A 167 -2.40 -5.13 -21.99
N VAL A 168 -2.76 -5.31 -23.25
CA VAL A 168 -2.52 -6.55 -24.01
C VAL A 168 -1.49 -6.28 -25.09
N SER A 169 -0.58 -7.22 -25.28
CA SER A 169 0.37 -7.23 -26.39
C SER A 169 0.47 -8.62 -26.99
N LEU A 170 0.67 -8.68 -28.30
CA LEU A 170 0.94 -9.89 -29.07
C LEU A 170 2.39 -9.88 -29.57
N PRO A 171 2.97 -11.04 -29.95
CA PRO A 171 4.32 -11.09 -30.49
C PRO A 171 4.53 -10.10 -31.64
N PRO A 172 5.65 -9.41 -31.67
CA PRO A 172 6.88 -9.51 -30.87
C PRO A 172 6.84 -8.71 -29.55
N TYR A 173 5.66 -8.39 -29.00
CA TYR A 173 5.44 -7.71 -27.73
C TYR A 173 6.04 -6.30 -27.65
N GLN A 174 5.92 -5.55 -28.74
CA GLN A 174 6.43 -4.17 -28.82
C GLN A 174 5.34 -3.13 -28.55
N ASN A 175 4.10 -3.46 -28.89
CA ASN A 175 2.97 -2.54 -28.79
C ASN A 175 1.97 -3.07 -27.76
N PHE A 176 1.66 -2.25 -26.76
CA PHE A 176 0.66 -2.54 -25.75
C PHE A 176 -0.62 -1.74 -26.00
N GLN A 177 -1.73 -2.45 -26.13
CA GLN A 177 -3.04 -1.84 -26.31
C GLN A 177 -3.79 -1.84 -24.96
N ARG A 178 -4.29 -0.68 -24.56
CA ARG A 178 -5.17 -0.58 -23.39
C ARG A 178 -6.52 -1.17 -23.70
N ILE A 179 -6.96 -2.08 -22.84
CA ILE A 179 -8.29 -2.71 -22.91
C ILE A 179 -9.16 -2.13 -21.78
N GLU A 180 -10.33 -1.62 -22.16
CA GLU A 180 -11.36 -1.23 -21.22
C GLU A 180 -12.24 -2.43 -20.89
N LEU A 181 -12.24 -2.82 -19.63
CA LEU A 181 -13.10 -3.91 -19.16
C LEU A 181 -14.55 -3.43 -19.07
N PRO A 182 -15.52 -4.26 -19.44
CA PRO A 182 -16.93 -3.91 -19.34
C PRO A 182 -17.33 -3.68 -17.87
N MET A 183 -18.40 -2.92 -17.68
CA MET A 183 -18.96 -2.67 -16.37
C MET A 183 -19.53 -3.97 -15.77
N PRO A 184 -19.18 -4.34 -14.53
CA PRO A 184 -19.81 -5.48 -13.87
C PRO A 184 -21.31 -5.28 -13.71
N LYS A 185 -22.09 -6.35 -13.84
CA LYS A 185 -23.56 -6.28 -13.69
C LYS A 185 -23.99 -5.76 -12.32
N GLU A 186 -23.20 -6.09 -11.28
CA GLU A 186 -23.46 -5.72 -9.88
C GLU A 186 -22.86 -4.36 -9.49
N TYR A 187 -22.34 -3.59 -10.46
CA TYR A 187 -21.73 -2.29 -10.16
C TYR A 187 -22.79 -1.28 -9.71
N ASP A 188 -22.69 -0.86 -8.45
CA ASP A 188 -23.65 0.04 -7.81
C ASP A 188 -23.20 1.51 -7.76
N GLY A 189 -22.04 1.85 -8.33
CA GLY A 189 -21.47 3.19 -8.31
C GLY A 189 -21.06 3.72 -6.93
N LYS A 190 -21.07 2.85 -5.91
CA LYS A 190 -20.73 3.22 -4.53
C LYS A 190 -19.27 2.98 -4.22
N VAL A 191 -18.76 3.78 -3.30
CA VAL A 191 -17.40 3.70 -2.75
C VAL A 191 -17.45 3.59 -1.24
N THR A 192 -16.45 2.98 -0.62
CA THR A 192 -16.41 2.90 0.85
C THR A 192 -16.21 4.29 1.45
N VAL A 193 -16.85 4.53 2.59
CA VAL A 193 -16.64 5.77 3.36
C VAL A 193 -15.17 5.91 3.74
N PHE A 194 -14.50 4.81 4.04
CA PHE A 194 -13.05 4.79 4.29
C PHE A 194 -12.25 5.41 3.15
N ARG A 195 -12.51 4.98 1.89
CA ARG A 195 -11.82 5.53 0.72
C ARG A 195 -12.08 7.02 0.55
N THR A 196 -13.32 7.45 0.77
CA THR A 196 -13.69 8.88 0.69
C THR A 196 -12.92 9.70 1.72
N ILE A 197 -12.89 9.26 2.98
CA ILE A 197 -12.15 9.94 4.06
C ILE A 197 -10.65 9.91 3.80
N TRP A 198 -10.11 8.80 3.27
CA TRP A 198 -8.69 8.72 2.93
C TRP A 198 -8.32 9.72 1.84
N LEU A 199 -9.06 9.77 0.73
CA LEU A 199 -8.77 10.71 -0.37
C LEU A 199 -8.99 12.17 0.06
N LEU A 200 -9.92 12.43 0.98
CA LEU A 200 -10.09 13.76 1.58
C LEU A 200 -8.89 14.13 2.46
N HIS A 201 -8.40 13.18 3.28
CA HIS A 201 -7.24 13.39 4.16
C HIS A 201 -5.94 13.63 3.40
N SER A 202 -5.70 12.87 2.33
CA SER A 202 -4.52 13.03 1.47
C SER A 202 -4.63 14.22 0.49
N GLY A 203 -5.84 14.74 0.30
CA GLY A 203 -6.15 15.74 -0.73
C GLY A 203 -6.40 15.13 -2.11
N GLU A 204 -6.13 13.85 -2.34
CA GLU A 204 -6.33 13.18 -3.62
C GLU A 204 -7.77 13.25 -4.14
N LEU A 205 -8.73 13.52 -3.25
CA LEU A 205 -10.15 13.70 -3.63
C LEU A 205 -10.32 14.76 -4.73
N PHE A 206 -9.49 15.79 -4.71
CA PHE A 206 -9.49 16.88 -5.70
C PHE A 206 -8.22 16.87 -6.57
N GLY A 207 -7.60 15.71 -6.74
CA GLY A 207 -6.41 15.53 -7.55
C GLY A 207 -5.19 16.30 -7.04
N SER A 208 -4.35 16.78 -7.96
CA SER A 208 -3.11 17.49 -7.63
C SER A 208 -3.36 18.79 -6.83
N ILE A 209 -4.44 19.51 -7.13
CA ILE A 209 -4.78 20.74 -6.40
C ILE A 209 -5.10 20.43 -4.94
N GLY A 210 -5.89 19.37 -4.69
CA GLY A 210 -6.19 18.95 -3.32
C GLY A 210 -4.96 18.50 -2.55
N LYS A 211 -4.03 17.78 -3.18
CA LYS A 211 -2.73 17.42 -2.57
C LYS A 211 -1.95 18.67 -2.14
N LEU A 212 -1.83 19.67 -3.01
CA LEU A 212 -1.14 20.92 -2.69
C LEU A 212 -1.80 21.68 -1.53
N ILE A 213 -3.13 21.66 -1.44
CA ILE A 213 -3.86 22.28 -0.31
C ILE A 213 -3.51 21.54 1.00
N VAL A 214 -3.51 20.22 1.00
CA VAL A 214 -3.17 19.42 2.20
C VAL A 214 -1.72 19.64 2.60
N ASP A 215 -0.79 19.69 1.64
CA ASP A 215 0.62 20.00 1.91
C ASP A 215 0.77 21.42 2.50
N GLY A 216 0.01 22.40 1.99
CA GLY A 216 -0.06 23.75 2.56
C GLY A 216 -0.55 23.75 4.01
N ILE A 217 -1.57 22.93 4.33
CA ILE A 217 -2.07 22.76 5.71
C ILE A 217 -1.01 22.10 6.59
N ALA A 218 -0.28 21.11 6.08
CA ALA A 218 0.81 20.46 6.80
C ALA A 218 1.94 21.46 7.13
N ILE A 219 2.32 22.30 6.17
CA ILE A 219 3.31 23.38 6.38
C ILE A 219 2.83 24.38 7.43
N ILE A 220 1.56 24.75 7.39
CA ILE A 220 0.93 25.63 8.40
C ILE A 220 1.02 25.01 9.79
N LEU A 221 0.73 23.72 9.94
CA LEU A 221 0.86 23.00 11.22
C LEU A 221 2.31 22.97 11.71
N VAL A 222 3.27 22.77 10.80
CA VAL A 222 4.70 22.86 11.12
C VAL A 222 5.05 24.25 11.67
N LEU A 223 4.61 25.32 11.02
CA LEU A 223 4.84 26.70 11.48
C LEU A 223 4.17 26.98 12.83
N LEU A 224 2.97 26.44 13.05
CA LEU A 224 2.28 26.54 14.34
C LEU A 224 3.05 25.82 15.46
N CYS A 225 3.58 24.61 15.19
CA CYS A 225 4.41 23.88 16.14
C CYS A 225 5.70 24.64 16.47
N ILE A 226 6.43 25.10 15.45
CA ILE A 226 7.69 25.85 15.64
C ILE A 226 7.45 27.14 16.43
N SER A 227 6.42 27.92 16.05
CA SER A 227 6.10 29.17 16.75
C SER A 227 5.67 28.93 18.20
N GLY A 228 4.94 27.84 18.48
CA GLY A 228 4.58 27.40 19.82
C GLY A 228 5.80 27.00 20.68
N LEU A 229 6.75 26.28 20.09
CA LEU A 229 8.00 25.88 20.74
C LEU A 229 8.90 27.09 21.04
N ILE A 230 9.04 28.05 20.12
CA ILE A 230 9.76 29.31 20.32
C ILE A 230 9.20 30.05 21.54
N PHE A 231 7.86 30.11 21.65
CA PHE A 231 7.22 30.74 22.81
C PHE A 231 7.51 29.98 24.12
N TRP A 232 7.58 28.67 24.09
CA TRP A 232 7.88 27.87 25.29
C TRP A 232 9.33 28.03 25.76
N LEU A 233 10.28 28.04 24.83
CA LEU A 233 11.71 28.20 25.11
C LEU A 233 12.04 29.58 25.70
N LYS A 234 11.11 30.54 25.62
CA LYS A 234 11.24 31.89 26.14
C LYS A 234 12.54 32.57 25.69
N PRO A 235 12.75 32.79 24.42
CA PRO A 235 13.95 33.44 23.95
C PRO A 235 14.12 34.81 24.63
N LYS A 236 15.33 35.19 24.95
CA LYS A 236 15.64 36.49 25.54
C LYS A 236 15.24 37.69 24.65
N GLN A 237 15.03 37.43 23.36
CA GLN A 237 14.62 38.42 22.37
C GLN A 237 13.13 38.69 22.40
N LYS A 238 12.70 39.70 23.13
CA LYS A 238 11.27 40.12 23.26
C LYS A 238 10.60 40.37 21.91
N ARG A 239 11.33 40.86 20.91
CA ARG A 239 10.81 41.10 19.54
C ARG A 239 10.41 39.80 18.84
N LEU A 240 11.29 38.77 18.86
CA LEU A 240 11.04 37.47 18.27
C LEU A 240 9.84 36.79 18.93
N LEU A 241 9.76 36.84 20.26
CA LEU A 241 8.67 36.29 21.04
C LEU A 241 7.32 36.92 20.65
N ARG A 242 7.27 38.26 20.57
CA ARG A 242 6.04 38.99 20.18
C ARG A 242 5.63 38.66 18.76
N PHE A 243 6.57 38.63 17.82
CA PHE A 243 6.32 38.22 16.42
C PHE A 243 5.79 36.82 16.33
N SER A 244 6.42 35.83 16.97
CA SER A 244 6.01 34.44 16.99
C SER A 244 4.58 34.28 17.53
N LEU A 245 4.22 34.94 18.62
CA LEU A 245 2.87 34.91 19.18
C LEU A 245 1.81 35.51 18.24
N GLN A 246 2.13 36.65 17.62
CA GLN A 246 1.20 37.31 16.68
C GLN A 246 0.91 36.41 15.48
N TRP A 247 1.94 35.81 14.91
CA TRP A 247 1.78 34.90 13.77
C TRP A 247 1.09 33.60 14.15
N HIS A 248 1.45 32.99 15.28
CA HIS A 248 0.78 31.79 15.79
C HIS A 248 -0.72 32.04 15.97
N ASP A 249 -1.09 33.16 16.60
CA ASP A 249 -2.51 33.54 16.78
C ASP A 249 -3.20 33.83 15.45
N LYS A 250 -2.56 34.57 14.53
CA LYS A 250 -3.13 34.94 13.25
C LYS A 250 -3.33 33.72 12.35
N ILE A 251 -2.27 32.93 12.12
CA ILE A 251 -2.33 31.71 11.27
C ILE A 251 -3.34 30.73 11.83
N GLY A 252 -3.21 30.37 13.12
CA GLY A 252 -4.12 29.42 13.75
C GLY A 252 -5.58 29.86 13.69
N ARG A 253 -5.89 31.16 13.61
CA ARG A 253 -7.26 31.68 13.50
C ARG A 253 -7.88 31.40 12.13
N TYR A 254 -7.13 31.67 11.07
CA TYR A 254 -7.65 31.54 9.72
C TYR A 254 -7.67 30.06 9.24
N THR A 255 -6.84 29.20 9.83
CA THR A 255 -6.67 27.83 9.36
C THR A 255 -7.33 26.78 10.27
N ILE A 256 -7.94 27.17 11.38
CA ILE A 256 -8.46 26.22 12.40
C ILE A 256 -9.42 25.16 11.82
N MET A 257 -10.32 25.55 10.94
CA MET A 257 -11.28 24.60 10.35
C MET A 257 -10.57 23.56 9.47
N LEU A 258 -9.60 23.99 8.66
CA LEU A 258 -8.85 23.11 7.77
C LEU A 258 -7.93 22.17 8.57
N THR A 259 -7.24 22.71 9.59
CA THR A 259 -6.36 21.90 10.46
C THR A 259 -7.14 20.89 11.30
N LEU A 260 -8.33 21.25 11.80
CA LEU A 260 -9.24 20.33 12.47
C LEU A 260 -9.77 19.25 11.52
N LEU A 261 -10.13 19.61 10.30
CA LEU A 261 -10.61 18.65 9.29
C LEU A 261 -9.54 17.59 9.01
N ILE A 262 -8.29 18.00 8.78
CA ILE A 262 -7.20 17.06 8.53
C ILE A 262 -6.89 16.19 9.76
N ALA A 263 -6.89 16.76 10.96
CA ALA A 263 -6.68 15.99 12.18
C ALA A 263 -7.80 14.96 12.43
N LEU A 264 -9.06 15.34 12.24
CA LEU A 264 -10.21 14.45 12.39
C LEU A 264 -10.23 13.35 11.34
N THR A 265 -10.02 13.69 10.07
CA THR A 265 -9.99 12.69 9.00
C THR A 265 -8.84 11.71 9.20
N GLY A 266 -7.64 12.15 9.57
CA GLY A 266 -6.51 11.28 9.88
C GLY A 266 -6.80 10.35 11.06
N TRP A 267 -7.43 10.85 12.11
CA TRP A 267 -7.85 10.04 13.27
C TRP A 267 -8.90 8.99 12.88
N CYS A 268 -9.89 9.36 12.07
CA CYS A 268 -10.93 8.46 11.59
C CYS A 268 -10.37 7.30 10.73
N LEU A 269 -9.22 7.46 10.10
CA LEU A 269 -8.57 6.41 9.31
C LEU A 269 -7.88 5.33 10.15
N ARG A 270 -8.05 5.34 11.48
CA ARG A 270 -7.49 4.36 12.41
C ARG A 270 -8.56 3.61 13.20
N PRO A 271 -8.28 2.35 13.59
CA PRO A 271 -9.19 1.62 14.47
C PRO A 271 -9.43 2.38 15.79
N PRO A 272 -10.63 2.30 16.36
CA PRO A 272 -11.79 1.49 15.91
C PRO A 272 -12.64 2.15 14.82
N VAL A 273 -12.56 3.47 14.62
CA VAL A 273 -13.42 4.23 13.69
C VAL A 273 -13.30 3.71 12.25
N MET A 274 -12.08 3.43 11.82
CA MET A 274 -11.78 2.87 10.49
C MET A 274 -12.65 1.66 10.15
N ILE A 275 -12.93 0.77 11.11
CA ILE A 275 -13.72 -0.45 10.87
C ILE A 275 -15.12 -0.09 10.39
N ALA A 276 -15.77 0.86 11.05
CA ALA A 276 -17.09 1.33 10.66
C ALA A 276 -17.07 1.98 9.26
N LEU A 277 -15.99 2.73 8.94
CA LEU A 277 -15.87 3.40 7.64
C LEU A 277 -15.65 2.42 6.48
N VAL A 278 -14.96 1.30 6.71
CA VAL A 278 -14.72 0.25 5.70
C VAL A 278 -16.01 -0.52 5.38
N LEU A 279 -16.85 -0.76 6.37
CA LEU A 279 -18.09 -1.53 6.23
C LEU A 279 -19.22 -0.76 5.54
N ASN A 280 -19.12 0.57 5.47
CA ASN A 280 -20.16 1.42 4.90
C ASN A 280 -19.77 1.96 3.53
N LYS A 281 -20.73 2.01 2.61
CA LYS A 281 -20.57 2.56 1.26
C LYS A 281 -21.51 3.76 1.05
N ILE A 282 -21.05 4.74 0.28
CA ILE A 282 -21.81 5.91 -0.16
C ILE A 282 -21.70 6.06 -1.69
N PRO A 283 -22.62 6.73 -2.35
CA PRO A 283 -22.48 7.10 -3.75
C PRO A 283 -21.17 7.86 -3.99
N SER A 284 -20.52 7.62 -5.13
CA SER A 284 -19.34 8.40 -5.52
C SER A 284 -19.70 9.87 -5.69
N ILE A 285 -18.85 10.77 -5.21
CA ILE A 285 -19.10 12.23 -5.22
C ILE A 285 -18.76 12.78 -6.61
N PRO A 286 -19.72 13.33 -7.37
CA PRO A 286 -19.46 13.94 -8.66
C PRO A 286 -18.41 15.07 -8.57
N GLY A 287 -17.60 15.22 -9.62
CA GLY A 287 -16.54 16.23 -9.66
C GLY A 287 -15.29 15.91 -8.83
N THR A 288 -15.19 14.71 -8.26
CA THR A 288 -14.02 14.24 -7.51
C THR A 288 -13.38 13.03 -8.19
N THR A 289 -12.18 12.68 -7.76
CA THR A 289 -11.44 11.47 -8.23
C THR A 289 -12.16 10.16 -7.90
N LEU A 290 -13.15 10.18 -6.98
CA LEU A 290 -14.01 9.03 -6.70
C LEU A 290 -15.01 8.75 -7.82
N HIS A 291 -15.41 9.78 -8.56
CA HIS A 291 -16.35 9.66 -9.65
C HIS A 291 -15.64 9.37 -10.97
N SER A 292 -15.12 8.15 -11.11
CA SER A 292 -14.48 7.68 -12.33
C SER A 292 -15.50 7.08 -13.29
N LYS A 293 -15.35 7.36 -14.61
CA LYS A 293 -16.08 6.65 -15.67
C LYS A 293 -15.68 5.20 -15.76
N ASN A 294 -14.45 4.87 -15.32
CA ASN A 294 -13.95 3.51 -15.25
C ASN A 294 -14.43 2.84 -13.96
N PRO A 295 -15.31 1.82 -14.02
CA PRO A 295 -15.81 1.09 -12.84
C PRO A 295 -14.70 0.32 -12.12
N TRP A 296 -13.56 0.08 -12.79
CA TRP A 296 -12.40 -0.65 -12.31
C TRP A 296 -11.31 0.25 -11.69
N ASN A 297 -11.58 1.54 -11.56
CA ASN A 297 -10.61 2.49 -11.02
C ASN A 297 -10.05 2.03 -9.67
N ASP A 298 -8.74 1.74 -9.61
CA ASP A 298 -7.98 1.26 -8.45
C ASP A 298 -8.44 -0.11 -7.88
N LYS A 299 -9.08 -0.96 -8.68
CA LYS A 299 -9.65 -2.24 -8.23
C LYS A 299 -8.90 -3.49 -8.71
N LEU A 300 -8.20 -3.45 -9.84
CA LEU A 300 -7.54 -4.62 -10.42
C LEU A 300 -6.31 -5.01 -9.58
N ARG A 301 -6.11 -6.32 -9.37
CA ARG A 301 -5.05 -6.84 -8.50
C ARG A 301 -4.15 -7.87 -9.18
N VAL A 302 -4.68 -9.03 -9.51
CA VAL A 302 -3.93 -10.19 -10.03
C VAL A 302 -4.72 -10.83 -11.15
N VAL A 303 -4.03 -11.35 -12.18
CA VAL A 303 -4.64 -12.07 -13.28
C VAL A 303 -3.86 -13.33 -13.61
N ARG A 304 -4.56 -14.44 -13.85
CA ARG A 304 -3.98 -15.70 -14.32
C ARG A 304 -4.90 -16.33 -15.37
N TYR A 305 -4.32 -17.01 -16.33
CA TYR A 305 -5.12 -17.83 -17.24
C TYR A 305 -5.49 -19.15 -16.56
N ASP A 306 -6.73 -19.58 -16.73
CA ASP A 306 -7.25 -20.87 -16.25
C ASP A 306 -7.52 -21.76 -17.45
N GLU A 307 -6.60 -22.69 -17.71
CA GLU A 307 -6.69 -23.65 -18.83
C GLU A 307 -7.98 -24.45 -18.79
N LYS A 308 -8.46 -24.81 -17.59
CA LYS A 308 -9.63 -25.65 -17.41
C LYS A 308 -10.93 -24.97 -17.81
N PHE A 309 -10.99 -23.64 -17.64
CA PHE A 309 -12.15 -22.82 -18.00
C PHE A 309 -11.94 -22.07 -19.32
N GLY A 310 -10.72 -22.05 -19.86
CA GLY A 310 -10.38 -21.30 -21.06
C GLY A 310 -10.60 -19.79 -20.91
N ASP A 311 -10.38 -19.25 -19.68
CA ASP A 311 -10.64 -17.85 -19.36
C ASP A 311 -9.51 -17.24 -18.52
N TRP A 312 -9.55 -15.92 -18.40
CA TRP A 312 -8.66 -15.19 -17.49
C TRP A 312 -9.35 -15.01 -16.13
N LEU A 313 -8.79 -15.62 -15.10
CA LEU A 313 -9.19 -15.44 -13.71
C LEU A 313 -8.62 -14.11 -13.20
N LEU A 314 -9.49 -13.11 -13.02
CA LEU A 314 -9.16 -11.77 -12.56
C LEU A 314 -9.56 -11.59 -11.10
N SER A 315 -8.60 -11.31 -10.24
CA SER A 315 -8.82 -10.90 -8.86
C SER A 315 -8.86 -9.37 -8.76
N THR A 316 -9.84 -8.86 -8.04
CA THR A 316 -10.06 -7.43 -7.82
C THR A 316 -10.32 -7.14 -6.34
N SER A 317 -10.46 -5.86 -5.96
CA SER A 317 -10.92 -5.50 -4.61
C SER A 317 -12.37 -5.90 -4.33
N ASP A 318 -13.17 -6.16 -5.36
CA ASP A 318 -14.60 -6.47 -5.24
C ASP A 318 -14.89 -7.98 -5.36
N GLY A 319 -13.87 -8.80 -5.65
CA GLY A 319 -14.00 -10.25 -5.80
C GLY A 319 -13.25 -10.78 -7.02
N PHE A 320 -13.64 -11.97 -7.46
CA PHE A 320 -13.03 -12.63 -8.61
C PHE A 320 -13.99 -12.63 -9.80
N PHE A 321 -13.40 -12.48 -10.99
CA PHE A 321 -14.12 -12.43 -12.24
C PHE A 321 -13.46 -13.37 -13.26
N SER A 322 -14.29 -13.98 -14.11
CA SER A 322 -13.92 -14.65 -15.35
C SER A 322 -13.93 -13.60 -16.46
N VAL A 323 -12.84 -13.46 -17.19
CA VAL A 323 -12.70 -12.47 -18.25
C VAL A 323 -12.20 -13.13 -19.53
N ASN A 324 -12.86 -12.82 -20.64
CA ASN A 324 -12.32 -13.08 -21.97
C ASN A 324 -11.98 -11.74 -22.63
N PHE A 325 -10.68 -11.43 -22.75
CA PHE A 325 -10.23 -10.15 -23.29
C PHE A 325 -10.47 -10.00 -24.80
N GLN A 326 -10.69 -11.09 -25.54
CA GLN A 326 -10.98 -11.04 -26.98
C GLN A 326 -12.45 -10.66 -27.24
N THR A 327 -13.37 -11.27 -26.49
CA THR A 327 -14.82 -11.04 -26.65
C THR A 327 -15.36 -9.95 -25.74
N GLY A 328 -14.57 -9.49 -24.78
CA GLY A 328 -15.02 -8.55 -23.74
C GLY A 328 -16.01 -9.17 -22.74
N LYS A 329 -16.19 -10.48 -22.71
CA LYS A 329 -17.10 -11.13 -21.76
C LYS A 329 -16.51 -11.09 -20.36
N LEU A 330 -17.32 -10.66 -19.38
CA LEU A 330 -16.93 -10.58 -17.97
C LEU A 330 -18.08 -11.12 -17.10
N GLU A 331 -17.73 -12.03 -16.20
CA GLU A 331 -18.69 -12.65 -15.30
C GLU A 331 -18.10 -12.72 -13.88
N SER A 332 -18.91 -12.38 -12.88
CA SER A 332 -18.54 -12.54 -11.45
C SER A 332 -18.51 -14.02 -11.08
N ILE A 333 -17.49 -14.44 -10.33
CA ILE A 333 -17.35 -15.83 -9.88
C ILE A 333 -17.89 -15.93 -8.45
N PRO A 334 -18.93 -16.76 -8.21
CA PRO A 334 -19.44 -17.01 -6.87
C PRO A 334 -18.53 -17.96 -6.08
N ASN A 335 -18.73 -18.04 -4.76
CA ASN A 335 -18.06 -18.99 -3.87
C ASN A 335 -16.50 -18.92 -3.93
N THR A 336 -15.98 -17.69 -3.89
CA THR A 336 -14.55 -17.43 -3.95
C THR A 336 -13.90 -17.50 -2.57
N PRO A 337 -12.55 -17.66 -2.49
CA PRO A 337 -11.82 -17.65 -1.24
C PRO A 337 -12.00 -16.33 -0.46
N PRO A 338 -12.05 -16.38 0.87
CA PRO A 338 -12.15 -15.17 1.72
C PRO A 338 -10.81 -14.44 1.82
N VAL A 339 -10.36 -13.86 0.71
CA VAL A 339 -9.10 -13.12 0.63
C VAL A 339 -9.19 -11.75 1.29
N SER A 340 -8.04 -11.25 1.74
CA SER A 340 -7.94 -9.92 2.36
C SER A 340 -8.34 -8.81 1.37
N VAL A 341 -9.03 -7.79 1.88
CA VAL A 341 -9.31 -6.53 1.16
C VAL A 341 -8.02 -5.82 0.70
N MET A 342 -6.88 -6.13 1.32
CA MET A 342 -5.56 -5.64 0.91
C MET A 342 -5.08 -6.24 -0.42
N GLY A 343 -5.71 -7.30 -0.90
CA GLY A 343 -5.42 -7.99 -2.15
C GLY A 343 -4.71 -9.32 -1.96
N LEU A 344 -4.44 -9.96 -3.09
CA LEU A 344 -3.72 -11.24 -3.18
C LEU A 344 -2.22 -11.01 -3.29
N ASN A 345 -1.45 -11.85 -2.60
CA ASN A 345 -0.01 -12.01 -2.77
C ASN A 345 0.35 -13.27 -3.55
N VAL A 346 -0.50 -14.28 -3.50
CA VAL A 346 -0.35 -15.55 -4.20
C VAL A 346 -1.63 -15.88 -4.95
N LEU A 347 -1.52 -16.16 -6.23
CA LEU A 347 -2.53 -16.79 -7.07
C LEU A 347 -1.79 -17.71 -8.03
N GLN A 348 -1.67 -18.98 -7.68
CA GLN A 348 -0.93 -19.99 -8.42
C GLN A 348 -1.77 -21.26 -8.53
N GLN A 349 -1.67 -21.92 -9.67
CA GLN A 349 -2.34 -23.21 -9.87
C GLN A 349 -1.48 -24.34 -9.33
N SER A 350 -2.11 -25.28 -8.65
CA SER A 350 -1.49 -26.52 -8.21
C SER A 350 -1.45 -27.54 -9.34
N LYS A 351 -0.65 -28.60 -9.20
CA LYS A 351 -0.54 -29.70 -10.18
C LYS A 351 -1.87 -30.41 -10.44
N ASP A 352 -2.81 -30.42 -9.47
CA ASP A 352 -4.15 -31.00 -9.59
C ASP A 352 -5.22 -30.01 -10.10
N GLY A 353 -4.78 -28.82 -10.55
CA GLY A 353 -5.65 -27.81 -11.17
C GLY A 353 -6.49 -26.99 -10.21
N LYS A 354 -6.22 -27.06 -8.89
CA LYS A 354 -6.80 -26.14 -7.91
C LYS A 354 -5.97 -24.87 -7.79
N TRP A 355 -6.51 -23.85 -7.15
CA TRP A 355 -5.85 -22.57 -6.98
C TRP A 355 -5.38 -22.35 -5.55
N TYR A 356 -4.10 -22.05 -5.37
CA TYR A 356 -3.58 -21.45 -4.16
C TYR A 356 -3.86 -19.95 -4.14
N CYS A 357 -4.63 -19.51 -3.15
CA CYS A 357 -5.02 -18.11 -2.96
C CYS A 357 -4.47 -17.61 -1.63
N GLY A 358 -3.31 -16.92 -1.68
CA GLY A 358 -2.61 -16.40 -0.50
C GLY A 358 -2.78 -14.89 -0.34
N SER A 359 -3.14 -14.46 0.85
CA SER A 359 -3.34 -13.05 1.22
C SER A 359 -2.97 -12.81 2.68
N PHE A 360 -3.13 -11.59 3.17
CA PHE A 360 -3.00 -11.32 4.61
C PHE A 360 -4.06 -12.02 5.48
N SER A 361 -5.11 -12.60 4.88
CA SER A 361 -6.10 -13.41 5.60
C SER A 361 -5.68 -14.87 5.79
N GLY A 362 -4.67 -15.35 5.06
CA GLY A 362 -4.19 -16.72 5.07
C GLY A 362 -3.97 -17.29 3.68
N LEU A 363 -3.69 -18.60 3.61
CA LEU A 363 -3.58 -19.37 2.38
C LEU A 363 -4.78 -20.32 2.25
N PHE A 364 -5.45 -20.24 1.12
CA PHE A 364 -6.60 -21.07 0.79
C PHE A 364 -6.33 -21.91 -0.46
N VAL A 365 -6.87 -23.12 -0.49
CA VAL A 365 -6.93 -23.97 -1.68
C VAL A 365 -8.36 -23.92 -2.22
N TRP A 366 -8.49 -23.42 -3.44
CA TRP A 366 -9.77 -23.21 -4.09
C TRP A 366 -9.95 -24.16 -5.29
N ASP A 367 -10.97 -25.01 -5.20
CA ASP A 367 -11.44 -25.81 -6.33
C ASP A 367 -12.52 -25.01 -7.05
N ARG A 368 -12.15 -24.36 -8.15
CA ARG A 368 -13.05 -23.50 -8.92
C ARG A 368 -14.20 -24.30 -9.56
N VAL A 369 -13.98 -25.59 -9.90
CA VAL A 369 -14.99 -26.46 -10.50
C VAL A 369 -16.07 -26.80 -9.51
N LYS A 370 -15.68 -27.19 -8.28
CA LYS A 370 -16.62 -27.56 -7.22
C LYS A 370 -17.18 -26.36 -6.48
N GLY A 371 -16.57 -25.16 -6.66
CA GLY A 371 -16.90 -23.97 -5.90
C GLY A 371 -16.58 -24.10 -4.41
N THR A 372 -15.58 -24.93 -4.05
CA THR A 372 -15.21 -25.19 -2.64
C THR A 372 -13.86 -24.60 -2.31
N THR A 373 -13.71 -24.08 -1.10
CA THR A 373 -12.48 -23.50 -0.59
C THR A 373 -12.14 -24.10 0.77
N VAL A 374 -10.90 -24.54 0.94
CA VAL A 374 -10.36 -25.02 2.21
C VAL A 374 -9.18 -24.17 2.66
N ASP A 375 -9.04 -24.00 3.95
CA ASP A 375 -7.83 -23.41 4.56
C ASP A 375 -6.68 -24.40 4.41
N TYR A 376 -5.57 -23.96 3.83
CA TYR A 376 -4.41 -24.81 3.54
C TYR A 376 -3.79 -25.43 4.81
N SER A 377 -3.76 -24.67 5.90
CA SER A 377 -3.09 -25.11 7.14
C SER A 377 -3.92 -26.12 7.94
N THR A 378 -5.24 -26.05 7.85
CA THR A 378 -6.15 -26.89 8.66
C THR A 378 -6.87 -27.96 7.85
N GLY A 379 -6.89 -27.85 6.52
CA GLY A 379 -7.67 -28.71 5.63
C GLY A 379 -9.19 -28.57 5.78
N LYS A 380 -9.68 -27.65 6.63
CA LYS A 380 -11.10 -27.43 6.88
C LYS A 380 -11.69 -26.43 5.89
N ALA A 381 -13.00 -26.52 5.67
CA ALA A 381 -13.71 -25.54 4.87
C ALA A 381 -13.44 -24.11 5.36
N ALA A 382 -13.12 -23.21 4.43
CA ALA A 382 -12.87 -21.81 4.75
C ALA A 382 -14.15 -21.14 5.26
N LEU A 383 -14.04 -20.42 6.35
CA LEU A 383 -15.15 -19.63 6.89
C LEU A 383 -15.38 -18.41 5.98
N LYS A 384 -16.62 -18.15 5.56
CA LYS A 384 -16.98 -17.03 4.68
C LYS A 384 -16.53 -15.65 5.20
N ASN A 385 -16.34 -15.51 6.50
CA ASN A 385 -15.91 -14.29 7.18
C ASN A 385 -14.52 -14.43 7.81
N ALA A 386 -13.67 -15.33 7.35
CA ALA A 386 -12.31 -15.55 7.89
C ALA A 386 -11.37 -14.36 7.70
N GLY A 387 -11.86 -13.24 7.21
CA GLY A 387 -11.06 -12.10 6.83
C GLY A 387 -11.22 -10.89 7.72
N ALA A 388 -10.77 -10.92 8.99
CA ALA A 388 -10.10 -9.72 9.48
C ALA A 388 -8.97 -9.38 8.50
N PRO A 389 -8.65 -8.09 8.23
CA PRO A 389 -7.63 -7.73 7.23
C PRO A 389 -6.26 -8.38 7.48
N PHE A 390 -6.06 -8.97 8.65
CA PHE A 390 -4.87 -9.72 9.04
C PHE A 390 -5.30 -11.02 9.73
N GLY A 391 -5.09 -12.15 9.05
CA GLY A 391 -5.21 -13.49 9.64
C GLY A 391 -4.02 -13.83 10.55
N LYS A 392 -4.10 -14.94 11.27
CA LYS A 392 -3.00 -15.45 12.09
C LYS A 392 -1.74 -15.73 11.26
N LYS A 393 -1.92 -16.13 10.00
CA LYS A 393 -0.85 -16.44 9.06
C LYS A 393 -1.05 -15.59 7.80
N ALA A 394 -0.51 -14.37 7.83
CA ALA A 394 -0.51 -13.49 6.68
C ALA A 394 0.51 -14.00 5.64
N ILE A 395 0.07 -14.30 4.43
CA ILE A 395 0.91 -14.84 3.38
C ILE A 395 1.49 -13.72 2.53
N ALA A 396 2.82 -13.74 2.36
CA ALA A 396 3.58 -12.78 1.55
C ALA A 396 3.94 -13.33 0.17
N GLY A 397 4.19 -14.64 0.06
CA GLY A 397 4.58 -15.28 -1.18
C GLY A 397 4.57 -16.80 -1.12
N MET A 398 4.83 -17.42 -2.26
CA MET A 398 4.88 -18.89 -2.40
C MET A 398 5.76 -19.26 -3.59
N SER A 399 6.43 -20.42 -3.48
CA SER A 399 7.16 -21.07 -4.57
C SER A 399 6.77 -22.53 -4.69
N GLN A 400 6.69 -23.02 -5.92
CA GLN A 400 6.51 -24.45 -6.26
C GLN A 400 7.73 -25.02 -7.01
N ASP A 401 8.84 -24.25 -7.12
CA ASP A 401 10.00 -24.62 -7.95
C ASP A 401 11.12 -25.31 -7.18
N PHE A 402 11.08 -25.33 -5.85
CA PHE A 402 12.14 -25.95 -5.02
C PHE A 402 11.84 -27.38 -4.61
N SER A 403 10.58 -27.75 -4.44
CA SER A 403 10.17 -29.08 -4.00
C SER A 403 8.71 -29.36 -4.38
N ASP A 404 8.29 -30.62 -4.26
CA ASP A 404 6.90 -31.02 -4.49
C ASP A 404 5.92 -30.38 -3.49
N THR A 405 6.38 -30.11 -2.28
CA THR A 405 5.61 -29.34 -1.30
C THR A 405 5.88 -27.85 -1.49
N PRO A 406 4.83 -27.03 -1.67
CA PRO A 406 5.03 -25.58 -1.85
C PRO A 406 5.76 -24.94 -0.67
N VAL A 407 6.76 -24.12 -0.97
CA VAL A 407 7.40 -23.22 0.00
C VAL A 407 6.48 -22.02 0.22
N ILE A 408 6.04 -21.79 1.45
CA ILE A 408 5.10 -20.72 1.81
C ILE A 408 5.84 -19.71 2.68
N ALA A 409 5.89 -18.46 2.23
CA ALA A 409 6.47 -17.36 3.00
C ALA A 409 5.38 -16.58 3.73
N GLU A 410 5.39 -16.61 5.05
CA GLU A 410 4.55 -15.78 5.90
C GLU A 410 5.12 -14.36 5.98
N TYR A 411 4.24 -13.38 6.13
CA TYR A 411 4.65 -11.97 6.09
C TYR A 411 5.55 -11.59 7.27
N ASN A 412 5.29 -12.10 8.46
CA ASN A 412 6.07 -11.78 9.66
C ASN A 412 7.18 -12.79 9.91
N GLU A 413 6.86 -14.09 9.86
CA GLU A 413 7.77 -15.17 10.24
C GLU A 413 8.65 -15.64 9.08
N GLY A 414 8.18 -15.44 7.83
CA GLY A 414 8.89 -15.90 6.64
C GLY A 414 8.75 -17.40 6.39
N THR A 415 9.84 -18.05 6.01
CA THR A 415 9.91 -19.49 5.71
C THR A 415 11.34 -20.03 5.89
N ASP A 416 11.46 -21.25 6.38
CA ASP A 416 12.75 -21.91 6.65
C ASP A 416 13.22 -22.81 5.50
N PHE A 417 12.81 -22.55 4.25
CA PHE A 417 13.17 -23.39 3.10
C PHE A 417 14.68 -23.39 2.79
N ALA A 418 15.36 -22.27 3.04
CA ALA A 418 16.79 -22.11 2.85
C ALA A 418 17.33 -20.99 3.76
N PRO A 419 18.62 -21.05 4.18
CA PRO A 419 19.24 -19.96 4.93
C PRO A 419 19.23 -18.66 4.13
N GLN A 420 18.65 -17.60 4.71
CA GLN A 420 18.68 -16.29 4.07
C GLN A 420 20.09 -15.71 4.09
N PRO A 421 20.66 -15.25 2.96
CA PRO A 421 21.97 -14.62 2.92
C PRO A 421 22.02 -13.36 3.79
N ALA A 422 23.08 -13.22 4.59
CA ALA A 422 23.21 -12.12 5.56
C ALA A 422 23.09 -10.71 4.94
N TYR A 423 23.57 -10.53 3.71
CA TYR A 423 23.46 -9.25 3.00
C TYR A 423 22.01 -8.87 2.67
N MET A 424 21.10 -9.83 2.56
CA MET A 424 19.68 -9.57 2.32
C MET A 424 18.96 -9.00 3.55
N ASN A 425 19.46 -9.27 4.76
CA ASN A 425 18.89 -8.74 6.00
C ASN A 425 18.94 -7.21 6.02
N GLN A 426 19.94 -6.63 5.34
CA GLN A 426 20.24 -5.19 5.33
C GLN A 426 19.75 -4.47 4.06
N LEU A 427 19.01 -5.15 3.15
CA LEU A 427 18.41 -4.47 2.02
C LEU A 427 17.60 -3.26 2.51
N PRO A 428 17.73 -2.10 1.87
CA PRO A 428 17.16 -0.87 2.39
C PRO A 428 15.62 -0.87 2.38
N MET A 429 15.04 0.08 3.08
CA MET A 429 13.62 0.39 3.04
C MET A 429 13.43 1.72 2.33
N SER A 430 12.47 1.84 1.41
CA SER A 430 12.22 3.10 0.72
C SER A 430 11.81 4.20 1.71
N LEU A 431 12.24 5.44 1.44
CA LEU A 431 11.85 6.59 2.26
C LEU A 431 10.33 6.72 2.34
N TRP A 432 9.61 6.37 1.28
CA TRP A 432 8.14 6.39 1.29
C TRP A 432 7.57 5.41 2.32
N ASN A 433 8.09 4.17 2.38
CA ASN A 433 7.64 3.20 3.37
C ASN A 433 8.01 3.63 4.81
N VAL A 434 9.20 4.21 5.02
CA VAL A 434 9.58 4.77 6.32
C VAL A 434 8.64 5.91 6.72
N ALA A 435 8.31 6.80 5.79
CA ALA A 435 7.32 7.86 6.02
C ALA A 435 5.94 7.29 6.36
N LEU A 436 5.52 6.20 5.72
CA LEU A 436 4.25 5.52 6.03
C LEU A 436 4.25 4.92 7.45
N GLU A 437 5.34 4.28 7.86
CA GLU A 437 5.49 3.73 9.20
C GLU A 437 5.53 4.83 10.28
N ALA A 438 6.20 5.95 9.98
CA ALA A 438 6.22 7.12 10.85
C ALA A 438 4.84 7.78 10.95
N HIS A 439 4.20 8.07 9.81
CA HIS A 439 2.88 8.71 9.74
C HIS A 439 1.78 7.86 10.40
N SER A 440 1.92 6.55 10.33
CA SER A 440 1.01 5.62 10.99
C SER A 440 1.34 5.35 12.45
N GLY A 441 2.44 5.88 12.99
CA GLY A 441 2.91 5.65 14.36
C GLY A 441 3.49 4.26 14.61
N ARG A 442 3.48 3.38 13.61
CA ARG A 442 3.98 2.01 13.74
C ARG A 442 5.48 1.94 13.99
N ILE A 443 6.21 2.99 13.60
CA ILE A 443 7.66 3.05 13.82
C ILE A 443 8.05 3.08 15.29
N PHE A 444 7.17 3.57 16.18
CA PHE A 444 7.46 3.68 17.62
C PHE A 444 7.09 2.44 18.40
N ILE A 445 5.92 1.89 18.13
CA ILE A 445 5.32 0.81 18.91
C ILE A 445 4.80 -0.25 17.93
N GLY A 446 5.09 -1.52 18.20
CA GLY A 446 4.55 -2.64 17.43
C GLY A 446 3.19 -3.12 17.96
N SER A 447 2.49 -3.91 17.16
CA SER A 447 1.29 -4.67 17.56
C SER A 447 0.07 -3.80 17.95
N ILE A 448 -0.78 -4.35 18.81
CA ILE A 448 -2.03 -3.75 19.30
C ILE A 448 -1.78 -2.41 20.00
N ALA A 449 -0.66 -2.27 20.70
CA ALA A 449 -0.28 -1.02 21.38
C ALA A 449 -0.21 0.19 20.42
N THR A 450 0.13 -0.02 19.16
CA THR A 450 0.10 1.04 18.14
C THR A 450 -1.29 1.64 17.97
N TYR A 451 -2.33 0.81 17.96
CA TYR A 451 -3.69 1.29 17.75
C TYR A 451 -4.15 2.17 18.93
N ILE A 452 -3.84 1.76 20.16
CA ILE A 452 -4.12 2.56 21.37
C ILE A 452 -3.34 3.87 21.31
N PHE A 453 -2.05 3.81 21.02
CA PHE A 453 -1.20 4.99 20.92
C PHE A 453 -1.74 6.00 19.90
N ILE A 454 -2.04 5.58 18.68
CA ILE A 454 -2.55 6.47 17.62
C ILE A 454 -3.93 7.01 17.96
N PHE A 455 -4.80 6.20 18.57
CA PHE A 455 -6.11 6.65 19.01
C PHE A 455 -6.01 7.78 20.04
N VAL A 456 -5.16 7.61 21.04
CA VAL A 456 -4.89 8.64 22.06
C VAL A 456 -4.24 9.88 21.44
N MET A 457 -3.25 9.71 20.56
CA MET A 457 -2.58 10.82 19.87
C MET A 457 -3.56 11.65 19.03
N GLY A 458 -4.50 10.97 18.34
CA GLY A 458 -5.55 11.66 17.56
C GLY A 458 -6.46 12.52 18.46
N ILE A 459 -6.91 11.98 19.60
CA ILE A 459 -7.71 12.75 20.58
C ILE A 459 -6.91 13.97 21.06
N LEU A 460 -5.66 13.78 21.45
CA LEU A 460 -4.81 14.86 21.95
C LEU A 460 -4.56 15.94 20.91
N ALA A 461 -4.36 15.56 19.64
CA ALA A 461 -4.20 16.50 18.54
C ALA A 461 -5.45 17.37 18.33
N VAL A 462 -6.62 16.73 18.24
CA VAL A 462 -7.90 17.43 18.12
C VAL A 462 -8.16 18.33 19.34
N TRP A 463 -7.90 17.84 20.55
CA TRP A 463 -8.04 18.63 21.75
C TRP A 463 -7.08 19.82 21.80
N CYS A 464 -5.83 19.65 21.36
CA CYS A 464 -4.87 20.74 21.28
C CYS A 464 -5.35 21.85 20.34
N LEU A 465 -5.79 21.51 19.14
CA LEU A 465 -6.35 22.45 18.16
C LEU A 465 -7.59 23.16 18.72
N TRP A 466 -8.51 22.39 19.28
CA TRP A 466 -9.75 22.90 19.90
C TRP A 466 -9.46 23.85 21.06
N SER A 467 -8.53 23.51 21.96
CA SER A 467 -8.15 24.37 23.09
C SER A 467 -7.61 25.71 22.63
N GLY A 468 -6.82 25.74 21.54
CA GLY A 468 -6.35 26.97 20.90
C GLY A 468 -7.51 27.85 20.38
N TYR A 469 -8.54 27.23 19.81
CA TYR A 469 -9.75 27.93 19.36
C TYR A 469 -10.54 28.51 20.53
N VAL A 470 -10.79 27.73 21.59
CA VAL A 470 -11.57 28.15 22.77
C VAL A 470 -10.95 29.32 23.51
N ILE A 471 -9.60 29.38 23.62
CA ILE A 471 -8.89 30.52 24.23
C ILE A 471 -9.35 31.86 23.64
N ARG A 472 -9.76 31.88 22.40
CA ARG A 472 -10.20 33.07 21.66
C ARG A 472 -11.65 33.41 21.87
N LEU A 473 -12.50 32.40 21.92
CA LEU A 473 -13.93 32.59 22.18
C LEU A 473 -14.14 33.26 23.55
N VAL A 474 -13.33 32.88 24.54
CA VAL A 474 -13.36 33.48 25.89
C VAL A 474 -12.81 34.92 25.93
N LYS A 475 -12.25 35.43 24.81
CA LYS A 475 -11.73 36.82 24.71
C LYS A 475 -12.81 37.83 24.32
N LYS A 476 -13.93 37.37 23.77
CA LYS A 476 -15.00 38.23 23.18
C LYS A 476 -16.18 38.50 24.12
N LYS A 477 -16.12 38.07 25.36
CA LYS A 477 -17.04 38.46 26.43
C LYS A 477 -16.21 39.12 27.53
#